data_a46548bd495bc4135a7ffd6c33ed024e
#
_entry.id   a46548bd495bc4135a7ffd6c33ed024e
#
_cell.length_a   1.000
_cell.length_b   1.000
_cell.length_c   1.000
_cell.angle_alpha   90.00
_cell.angle_beta   90.00
_cell.angle_gamma   90.00
#
_symmetry.space_group_name_H-M   'P 1'
#
loop_
_entity.id
_entity.type
_entity.pdbx_description
1 polymer ?
#
loop_
_entity_poly.entity_id
_entity_poly.type
_entity_poly.pdbx_seq_one_letter_code
_entity_poly.pdbx_strand_id
1 'polypeptide(L)'
;MIEIRNLCTSFDGVPVLRGVNLTVGKGTTMVILGTSGAGKSVLLKSIIGLMAPDSGSVRIDGKEIVGMKSQELYALRRRMGYLFQGAALYDSKSVRGNLEFALQRREVLDEDEMGGRVEEQLRLVGLADAIDKMPSQLSGGMRKRIGLARALITQPEVMLYDEPTTGLDPVTGREISELIHSLQQQHAMTSIAVTHDIACAQIIADRVAMLNKGVICFEGALGAMEHADDEFVKQFFVTA
;
A
#
# COMPACT_ATOMS: atom_id res chain seq x y z
N MET A 1 12.50 -2.52 8.11
CA MET A 1 12.63 -1.04 8.21
C MET A 1 12.76 -0.45 6.82
N ILE A 2 12.05 0.64 6.54
CA ILE A 2 12.13 1.36 5.25
C ILE A 2 12.71 2.74 5.54
N GLU A 3 13.76 3.12 4.80
CA GLU A 3 14.40 4.45 4.91
C GLU A 3 14.39 5.13 3.56
N ILE A 4 13.95 6.37 3.52
CA ILE A 4 13.93 7.23 2.35
C ILE A 4 14.73 8.48 2.68
N ARG A 5 15.70 8.84 1.84
CA ARG A 5 16.59 9.99 2.07
C ARG A 5 16.71 10.85 0.82
N ASN A 6 16.34 12.12 0.95
CA ASN A 6 16.45 13.16 -0.08
C ASN A 6 15.89 12.71 -1.44
N LEU A 7 14.76 11.96 -1.45
CA LEU A 7 14.20 11.39 -2.65
C LEU A 7 13.57 12.47 -3.52
N CYS A 8 14.09 12.62 -4.75
CA CYS A 8 13.57 13.53 -5.76
C CYS A 8 13.12 12.76 -7.00
N THR A 9 11.98 13.18 -7.55
CA THR A 9 11.43 12.61 -8.81
C THR A 9 10.73 13.70 -9.60
N SER A 10 10.99 13.78 -10.89
CA SER A 10 10.36 14.71 -11.83
C SER A 10 9.76 13.98 -13.04
N PHE A 11 8.80 14.62 -13.70
CA PHE A 11 8.24 14.20 -14.99
C PHE A 11 8.27 15.38 -15.93
N ASP A 12 8.87 15.19 -17.09
CA ASP A 12 9.02 16.24 -18.11
C ASP A 12 9.60 17.56 -17.54
N GLY A 13 10.55 17.43 -16.61
CA GLY A 13 11.18 18.56 -15.93
C GLY A 13 10.35 19.19 -14.80
N VAL A 14 9.15 18.68 -14.53
CA VAL A 14 8.28 19.16 -13.42
C VAL A 14 8.55 18.32 -12.16
N PRO A 15 9.08 18.92 -11.07
CA PRO A 15 9.37 18.20 -9.85
C PRO A 15 8.07 17.74 -9.16
N VAL A 16 7.98 16.44 -8.83
CA VAL A 16 6.86 15.83 -8.09
C VAL A 16 7.27 15.48 -6.67
N LEU A 17 8.44 14.87 -6.46
CA LEU A 17 9.04 14.70 -5.14
C LEU A 17 10.28 15.58 -5.04
N ARG A 18 10.44 16.26 -3.89
CA ARG A 18 11.42 17.33 -3.71
C ARG A 18 12.22 17.13 -2.42
N GLY A 19 13.04 16.06 -2.38
CA GLY A 19 13.86 15.75 -1.22
C GLY A 19 13.09 15.11 -0.07
N VAL A 20 12.23 14.15 -0.38
CA VAL A 20 11.45 13.42 0.63
C VAL A 20 12.37 12.62 1.55
N ASN A 21 12.19 12.81 2.85
CA ASN A 21 12.85 12.03 3.91
C ASN A 21 11.76 11.38 4.74
N LEU A 22 11.87 10.06 4.98
CA LEU A 22 10.90 9.30 5.78
C LEU A 22 11.54 8.03 6.30
N THR A 23 11.18 7.64 7.53
CA THR A 23 11.61 6.36 8.11
C THR A 23 10.41 5.61 8.67
N VAL A 24 10.28 4.33 8.28
CA VAL A 24 9.21 3.44 8.76
C VAL A 24 9.84 2.30 9.55
N GLY A 25 9.46 2.18 10.82
CA GLY A 25 9.91 1.12 11.72
C GLY A 25 9.43 -0.26 11.25
N LYS A 26 10.15 -1.30 11.64
CA LYS A 26 9.71 -2.67 11.36
C LYS A 26 8.42 -2.99 12.13
N GLY A 27 7.44 -3.60 11.47
CA GLY A 27 6.16 -3.96 12.07
C GLY A 27 5.24 -2.77 12.36
N THR A 28 5.54 -1.56 11.85
CA THR A 28 4.70 -0.38 12.03
C THR A 28 4.03 0.04 10.72
N THR A 29 2.91 0.72 10.84
CA THR A 29 2.16 1.31 9.74
C THR A 29 2.36 2.81 9.70
N MET A 30 2.99 3.30 8.64
CA MET A 30 3.06 4.72 8.30
C MET A 30 1.97 5.08 7.32
N VAL A 31 1.09 6.00 7.67
CA VAL A 31 0.13 6.56 6.71
C VAL A 31 0.64 7.90 6.19
N ILE A 32 0.73 8.02 4.87
CA ILE A 32 1.13 9.26 4.21
C ILE A 32 -0.13 9.94 3.68
N LEU A 33 -0.51 11.01 4.36
CA LEU A 33 -1.64 11.85 4.00
C LEU A 33 -1.23 12.92 2.99
N GLY A 34 -2.18 13.43 2.23
CA GLY A 34 -1.95 14.53 1.30
C GLY A 34 -3.04 14.64 0.24
N THR A 35 -3.15 15.81 -0.36
CA THR A 35 -4.13 16.08 -1.42
C THR A 35 -3.86 15.22 -2.67
N SER A 36 -4.88 15.16 -3.56
CA SER A 36 -4.68 14.56 -4.88
C SER A 36 -3.57 15.30 -5.64
N GLY A 37 -2.68 14.55 -6.30
CA GLY A 37 -1.55 15.14 -7.02
C GLY A 37 -0.33 15.50 -6.16
N ALA A 38 -0.34 15.30 -4.84
CA ALA A 38 0.80 15.61 -3.96
C ALA A 38 2.05 14.74 -4.19
N GLY A 39 1.95 13.66 -4.98
CA GLY A 39 3.06 12.74 -5.26
C GLY A 39 2.99 11.42 -4.51
N LYS A 40 1.90 11.11 -3.79
CA LYS A 40 1.76 9.92 -2.94
C LYS A 40 2.02 8.60 -3.67
N SER A 41 1.33 8.36 -4.78
CA SER A 41 1.52 7.13 -5.58
C SER A 41 2.90 7.07 -6.26
N VAL A 42 3.50 8.24 -6.57
CA VAL A 42 4.87 8.32 -7.09
C VAL A 42 5.84 7.83 -6.02
N LEU A 43 5.66 8.28 -4.77
CA LEU A 43 6.47 7.84 -3.63
C LEU A 43 6.38 6.33 -3.42
N LEU A 44 5.16 5.74 -3.40
CA LEU A 44 5.00 4.28 -3.29
C LEU A 44 5.67 3.51 -4.44
N LYS A 45 5.52 4.00 -5.68
CA LYS A 45 6.15 3.38 -6.86
C LYS A 45 7.68 3.46 -6.80
N SER A 46 8.23 4.54 -6.23
CA SER A 46 9.67 4.67 -6.00
C SER A 46 10.14 3.69 -4.91
N ILE A 47 9.37 3.51 -3.84
CA ILE A 47 9.70 2.56 -2.75
C ILE A 47 9.76 1.12 -3.25
N ILE A 48 8.86 0.70 -4.14
CA ILE A 48 8.90 -0.66 -4.72
C ILE A 48 9.83 -0.76 -5.95
N GLY A 49 10.49 0.33 -6.32
CA GLY A 49 11.39 0.38 -7.49
C GLY A 49 10.68 0.26 -8.84
N LEU A 50 9.35 0.50 -8.90
CA LEU A 50 8.62 0.60 -10.18
C LEU A 50 8.93 1.89 -10.92
N MET A 51 9.47 2.87 -10.20
CA MET A 51 9.89 4.17 -10.72
C MET A 51 11.28 4.49 -10.18
N ALA A 52 12.19 4.81 -11.07
CA ALA A 52 13.52 5.29 -10.69
C ALA A 52 13.41 6.77 -10.31
N PRO A 53 13.92 7.19 -9.13
CA PRO A 53 14.01 8.59 -8.78
C PRO A 53 15.15 9.28 -9.53
N ASP A 54 15.11 10.61 -9.64
CA ASP A 54 16.19 11.41 -10.21
C ASP A 54 17.41 11.44 -9.28
N SER A 55 17.15 11.45 -7.96
CA SER A 55 18.20 11.41 -6.94
C SER A 55 17.63 10.94 -5.60
N GLY A 56 18.51 10.70 -4.64
CA GLY A 56 18.16 10.22 -3.30
C GLY A 56 18.35 8.72 -3.16
N SER A 57 17.86 8.19 -2.04
CA SER A 57 18.07 6.79 -1.64
C SER A 57 16.79 6.23 -1.07
N VAL A 58 16.50 4.97 -1.37
CA VAL A 58 15.46 4.17 -0.75
C VAL A 58 16.07 2.86 -0.28
N ARG A 59 15.99 2.58 1.01
CA ARG A 59 16.52 1.34 1.60
C ARG A 59 15.41 0.55 2.26
N ILE A 60 15.42 -0.77 2.01
CA ILE A 60 14.55 -1.74 2.67
C ILE A 60 15.43 -2.75 3.39
N ASP A 61 15.30 -2.84 4.70
CA ASP A 61 16.15 -3.65 5.58
C ASP A 61 17.65 -3.41 5.32
N GLY A 62 18.02 -2.14 5.17
CA GLY A 62 19.40 -1.70 4.91
C GLY A 62 19.89 -1.88 3.47
N LYS A 63 19.14 -2.53 2.59
CA LYS A 63 19.50 -2.72 1.18
C LYS A 63 19.02 -1.54 0.34
N GLU A 64 19.94 -0.89 -0.38
CA GLU A 64 19.63 0.17 -1.34
C GLU A 64 18.91 -0.41 -2.55
N ILE A 65 17.76 0.18 -2.93
CA ILE A 65 16.99 -0.26 -4.11
C ILE A 65 17.17 0.63 -5.32
N VAL A 66 17.59 1.88 -5.13
CA VAL A 66 17.87 2.78 -6.26
C VAL A 66 19.11 2.27 -7.00
N GLY A 67 18.95 2.02 -8.30
CA GLY A 67 20.02 1.43 -9.13
C GLY A 67 20.26 -0.07 -8.92
N MET A 68 19.42 -0.77 -8.13
CA MET A 68 19.51 -2.21 -7.92
C MET A 68 19.30 -2.97 -9.24
N LYS A 69 20.05 -4.06 -9.45
CA LYS A 69 19.89 -4.91 -10.63
C LYS A 69 18.51 -5.55 -10.68
N SER A 70 17.96 -5.74 -11.86
CA SER A 70 16.59 -6.25 -12.04
C SER A 70 16.33 -7.57 -11.33
N GLN A 71 17.30 -8.49 -11.31
CA GLN A 71 17.16 -9.79 -10.64
C GLN A 71 17.06 -9.65 -9.11
N GLU A 72 17.89 -8.80 -8.51
CA GLU A 72 17.87 -8.52 -7.07
C GLU A 72 16.61 -7.78 -6.66
N LEU A 73 16.19 -6.80 -7.48
CA LEU A 73 14.94 -6.05 -7.28
C LEU A 73 13.72 -6.97 -7.38
N TYR A 74 13.73 -7.94 -8.31
CA TYR A 74 12.68 -8.94 -8.41
C TYR A 74 12.61 -9.82 -7.14
N ALA A 75 13.76 -10.27 -6.63
CA ALA A 75 13.83 -11.03 -5.39
C ALA A 75 13.32 -10.23 -4.18
N LEU A 76 13.63 -8.94 -4.11
CA LEU A 76 13.13 -8.04 -3.07
C LEU A 76 11.60 -7.88 -3.15
N ARG A 77 11.07 -7.62 -4.34
CA ARG A 77 9.61 -7.47 -4.57
C ARG A 77 8.81 -8.71 -4.20
N ARG A 78 9.42 -9.89 -4.22
CA ARG A 78 8.77 -11.13 -3.73
C ARG A 78 8.43 -11.07 -2.23
N ARG A 79 9.09 -10.21 -1.45
CA ARG A 79 8.81 -9.98 -0.02
C ARG A 79 7.84 -8.82 0.21
N MET A 80 7.33 -8.22 -0.86
CA MET A 80 6.47 -7.03 -0.80
C MET A 80 5.10 -7.32 -1.42
N GLY A 81 4.05 -6.83 -0.79
CA GLY A 81 2.71 -6.78 -1.33
C GLY A 81 2.35 -5.34 -1.75
N TYR A 82 1.52 -5.21 -2.75
CA TYR A 82 1.03 -3.91 -3.22
C TYR A 82 -0.47 -3.99 -3.51
N LEU A 83 -1.26 -3.18 -2.81
CA LEU A 83 -2.66 -2.93 -3.14
C LEU A 83 -2.77 -1.65 -3.97
N PHE A 84 -3.10 -1.80 -5.23
CA PHE A 84 -3.33 -0.67 -6.14
C PHE A 84 -4.67 0.01 -5.89
N GLN A 85 -4.78 1.29 -6.21
CA GLN A 85 -5.99 2.09 -6.06
C GLN A 85 -7.22 1.42 -6.72
N GLY A 86 -7.09 0.84 -7.90
CA GLY A 86 -8.15 0.12 -8.63
C GLY A 86 -8.18 -1.39 -8.33
N ALA A 87 -7.50 -1.90 -7.29
CA ALA A 87 -7.25 -3.31 -7.03
C ALA A 87 -6.45 -4.04 -8.13
N ALA A 88 -6.45 -3.57 -9.36
CA ALA A 88 -5.70 -4.08 -10.52
C ALA A 88 -5.86 -5.60 -10.75
N LEU A 89 -7.09 -6.11 -10.61
CA LEU A 89 -7.41 -7.51 -10.91
C LEU A 89 -7.29 -7.79 -12.42
N TYR A 90 -6.90 -9.01 -12.75
CA TYR A 90 -6.92 -9.48 -14.15
C TYR A 90 -8.35 -9.79 -14.54
N ASP A 91 -8.94 -9.00 -15.44
CA ASP A 91 -10.32 -9.15 -15.88
C ASP A 91 -10.59 -10.47 -16.63
N SER A 92 -9.55 -11.07 -17.21
CA SER A 92 -9.62 -12.37 -17.90
C SER A 92 -9.53 -13.59 -16.97
N LYS A 93 -9.38 -13.38 -15.65
CA LYS A 93 -9.26 -14.45 -14.66
C LYS A 93 -10.35 -14.33 -13.61
N SER A 94 -10.88 -15.47 -13.15
CA SER A 94 -11.74 -15.52 -11.96
C SER A 94 -10.99 -15.02 -10.71
N VAL A 95 -11.70 -14.88 -9.60
CA VAL A 95 -11.10 -14.59 -8.28
C VAL A 95 -10.04 -15.64 -7.95
N ARG A 96 -10.36 -16.93 -8.06
CA ARG A 96 -9.40 -18.04 -7.92
C ARG A 96 -8.16 -17.78 -8.76
N GLY A 97 -8.31 -17.59 -10.07
CA GLY A 97 -7.19 -17.40 -10.99
C GLY A 97 -6.35 -16.14 -10.72
N ASN A 98 -6.94 -15.08 -10.13
CA ASN A 98 -6.20 -13.90 -9.68
C ASN A 98 -5.26 -14.21 -8.50
N LEU A 99 -5.70 -15.03 -7.55
CA LEU A 99 -4.90 -15.42 -6.38
C LEU A 99 -3.85 -16.47 -6.76
N GLU A 100 -4.22 -17.50 -7.49
CA GLU A 100 -3.30 -18.54 -7.98
C GLU A 100 -2.15 -17.95 -8.79
N PHE A 101 -2.43 -16.97 -9.66
CA PHE A 101 -1.40 -16.30 -10.44
C PHE A 101 -0.34 -15.61 -9.58
N ALA A 102 -0.74 -15.07 -8.43
CA ALA A 102 0.20 -14.48 -7.47
C ALA A 102 1.09 -15.54 -6.79
N LEU A 103 0.53 -16.70 -6.45
CA LEU A 103 1.27 -17.84 -5.87
C LEU A 103 2.24 -18.45 -6.87
N GLN A 104 1.78 -18.81 -8.07
CA GLN A 104 2.59 -19.44 -9.13
C GLN A 104 3.86 -18.66 -9.48
N ARG A 105 3.86 -17.35 -9.30
CA ARG A 105 5.01 -16.49 -9.52
C ARG A 105 6.06 -16.57 -8.40
N ARG A 106 5.72 -17.16 -7.27
CA ARG A 106 6.59 -17.19 -6.07
C ARG A 106 7.02 -18.57 -5.66
N GLU A 107 6.14 -19.55 -5.77
CA GLU A 107 6.30 -20.89 -5.21
C GLU A 107 5.86 -21.94 -6.23
N VAL A 108 6.49 -23.09 -6.15
CA VAL A 108 6.04 -24.30 -6.85
C VAL A 108 5.19 -25.06 -5.84
N LEU A 109 3.88 -24.97 -5.98
CA LEU A 109 2.90 -25.66 -5.14
C LEU A 109 2.15 -26.68 -6.00
N ASP A 110 1.71 -27.77 -5.39
CA ASP A 110 0.74 -28.64 -6.04
C ASP A 110 -0.68 -28.00 -6.06
N GLU A 111 -1.61 -28.61 -6.80
CA GLU A 111 -2.95 -28.04 -6.98
C GLU A 111 -3.74 -28.00 -5.68
N ASP A 112 -3.60 -28.98 -4.81
CA ASP A 112 -4.33 -29.08 -3.55
C ASP A 112 -3.82 -28.01 -2.54
N GLU A 113 -2.51 -27.86 -2.42
CA GLU A 113 -1.90 -26.82 -1.58
C GLU A 113 -2.28 -25.43 -2.06
N MET A 114 -2.24 -25.18 -3.37
CA MET A 114 -2.59 -23.91 -3.97
C MET A 114 -4.07 -23.61 -3.74
N GLY A 115 -4.96 -24.58 -3.96
CA GLY A 115 -6.39 -24.47 -3.72
C GLY A 115 -6.70 -24.14 -2.25
N GLY A 116 -6.08 -24.86 -1.32
CA GLY A 116 -6.24 -24.64 0.12
C GLY A 116 -5.83 -23.24 0.55
N ARG A 117 -4.70 -22.72 0.07
CA ARG A 117 -4.25 -21.34 0.35
C ARG A 117 -5.20 -20.28 -0.21
N VAL A 118 -5.72 -20.49 -1.41
CA VAL A 118 -6.69 -19.57 -2.03
C VAL A 118 -7.96 -19.50 -1.20
N GLU A 119 -8.52 -20.66 -0.80
CA GLU A 119 -9.72 -20.71 0.02
C GLU A 119 -9.53 -20.08 1.40
N GLU A 120 -8.41 -20.35 2.05
CA GLU A 120 -8.07 -19.74 3.33
C GLU A 120 -7.98 -18.22 3.21
N GLN A 121 -7.28 -17.73 2.20
CA GLN A 121 -7.13 -16.30 1.97
C GLN A 121 -8.46 -15.61 1.67
N LEU A 122 -9.37 -16.26 0.93
CA LEU A 122 -10.71 -15.73 0.67
C LEU A 122 -11.59 -15.72 1.91
N ARG A 123 -11.44 -16.70 2.82
CA ARG A 123 -12.10 -16.67 4.12
C ARG A 123 -11.63 -15.50 4.99
N LEU A 124 -10.33 -15.19 5.01
CA LEU A 124 -9.77 -14.06 5.76
C LEU A 124 -10.36 -12.71 5.31
N VAL A 125 -10.67 -12.55 4.03
CA VAL A 125 -11.29 -11.32 3.52
C VAL A 125 -12.83 -11.39 3.44
N GLY A 126 -13.45 -12.48 3.93
CA GLY A 126 -14.90 -12.67 3.98
C GLY A 126 -15.56 -12.87 2.60
N LEU A 127 -14.85 -13.48 1.65
CA LEU A 127 -15.33 -13.67 0.26
C LEU A 127 -15.13 -15.10 -0.27
N ALA A 128 -15.26 -16.11 0.59
CA ALA A 128 -15.16 -17.52 0.18
C ALA A 128 -16.10 -17.88 -0.98
N ASP A 129 -17.35 -17.39 -0.92
CA ASP A 129 -18.39 -17.67 -1.94
C ASP A 129 -18.16 -16.94 -3.27
N ALA A 130 -17.13 -16.10 -3.36
CA ALA A 130 -16.83 -15.36 -4.59
C ALA A 130 -15.72 -15.99 -5.44
N ILE A 131 -15.23 -17.18 -5.06
CA ILE A 131 -14.03 -17.81 -5.62
C ILE A 131 -14.08 -17.99 -7.15
N ASP A 132 -15.23 -18.32 -7.71
CA ASP A 132 -15.41 -18.56 -9.15
C ASP A 132 -15.92 -17.32 -9.92
N LYS A 133 -16.19 -16.21 -9.22
CA LYS A 133 -16.67 -14.98 -9.86
C LYS A 133 -15.57 -14.31 -10.69
N MET A 134 -15.99 -13.64 -11.75
CA MET A 134 -15.14 -12.76 -12.54
C MET A 134 -15.11 -11.35 -11.91
N PRO A 135 -14.03 -10.56 -12.10
CA PRO A 135 -13.94 -9.19 -11.57
C PRO A 135 -15.12 -8.28 -11.94
N SER A 136 -15.72 -8.47 -13.13
CA SER A 136 -16.91 -7.75 -13.58
C SER A 136 -18.18 -8.03 -12.73
N GLN A 137 -18.20 -9.13 -11.99
CA GLN A 137 -19.32 -9.54 -11.13
C GLN A 137 -19.15 -9.06 -9.66
N LEU A 138 -18.06 -8.35 -9.37
CA LEU A 138 -17.71 -7.89 -8.03
C LEU A 138 -18.10 -6.42 -7.82
N SER A 139 -18.61 -6.10 -6.63
CA SER A 139 -18.74 -4.69 -6.19
C SER A 139 -17.37 -4.03 -6.00
N GLY A 140 -17.33 -2.69 -5.83
CA GLY A 140 -16.10 -1.96 -5.54
C GLY A 140 -15.38 -2.48 -4.29
N GLY A 141 -16.10 -2.67 -3.19
CA GLY A 141 -15.57 -3.23 -1.94
C GLY A 141 -15.07 -4.66 -2.11
N MET A 142 -15.81 -5.52 -2.82
CA MET A 142 -15.36 -6.89 -3.13
C MET A 142 -14.06 -6.87 -3.94
N ARG A 143 -13.95 -6.03 -4.96
CA ARG A 143 -12.70 -5.90 -5.73
C ARG A 143 -11.52 -5.50 -4.85
N LYS A 144 -11.72 -4.55 -3.92
CA LYS A 144 -10.67 -4.15 -2.96
C LYS A 144 -10.26 -5.29 -2.04
N ARG A 145 -11.23 -6.04 -1.47
CA ARG A 145 -10.96 -7.22 -0.64
C ARG A 145 -10.20 -8.31 -1.39
N ILE A 146 -10.56 -8.59 -2.66
CA ILE A 146 -9.82 -9.56 -3.49
C ILE A 146 -8.43 -9.04 -3.85
N GLY A 147 -8.27 -7.74 -4.16
CA GLY A 147 -6.96 -7.11 -4.36
C GLY A 147 -6.05 -7.23 -3.14
N LEU A 148 -6.63 -7.03 -1.94
CA LEU A 148 -5.95 -7.22 -0.66
C LEU A 148 -5.57 -8.70 -0.45
N ALA A 149 -6.51 -9.63 -0.66
CA ALA A 149 -6.25 -11.06 -0.59
C ALA A 149 -5.09 -11.48 -1.51
N ARG A 150 -5.11 -11.01 -2.77
CA ARG A 150 -4.04 -11.30 -3.74
C ARG A 150 -2.68 -10.73 -3.32
N ALA A 151 -2.65 -9.54 -2.71
CA ALA A 151 -1.40 -8.95 -2.23
C ALA A 151 -0.83 -9.70 -1.02
N LEU A 152 -1.70 -10.24 -0.16
CA LEU A 152 -1.35 -10.91 1.09
C LEU A 152 -1.10 -12.42 0.97
N ILE A 153 -1.66 -13.08 -0.05
CA ILE A 153 -1.56 -14.55 -0.20
C ILE A 153 -0.12 -15.05 -0.26
N THR A 154 0.79 -14.17 -0.63
CA THR A 154 2.23 -14.43 -0.71
C THR A 154 2.98 -14.13 0.59
N GLN A 155 2.27 -13.84 1.68
CA GLN A 155 2.80 -13.54 3.01
C GLN A 155 3.94 -12.50 2.97
N PRO A 156 3.68 -11.27 2.49
CA PRO A 156 4.70 -10.25 2.36
C PRO A 156 5.16 -9.74 3.74
N GLU A 157 6.43 -9.36 3.85
CA GLU A 157 6.98 -8.68 5.03
C GLU A 157 6.71 -7.17 5.01
N VAL A 158 6.56 -6.62 3.81
CA VAL A 158 6.24 -5.21 3.57
C VAL A 158 4.97 -5.10 2.76
N MET A 159 4.04 -4.26 3.20
CA MET A 159 2.79 -4.01 2.49
C MET A 159 2.64 -2.54 2.11
N LEU A 160 2.33 -2.28 0.86
CA LEU A 160 2.09 -0.95 0.32
C LEU A 160 0.62 -0.83 -0.12
N TYR A 161 -0.06 0.21 0.38
CA TYR A 161 -1.47 0.48 0.08
C TYR A 161 -1.60 1.81 -0.65
N ASP A 162 -2.09 1.79 -1.88
CA ASP A 162 -2.34 2.98 -2.69
C ASP A 162 -3.84 3.29 -2.69
N GLU A 163 -4.26 4.28 -1.90
CA GLU A 163 -5.63 4.75 -1.75
C GLU A 163 -6.63 3.58 -1.50
N PRO A 164 -6.50 2.85 -0.37
CA PRO A 164 -7.25 1.60 -0.16
C PRO A 164 -8.77 1.78 -0.08
N THR A 165 -9.26 2.96 0.35
CA THR A 165 -10.71 3.25 0.54
C THR A 165 -11.30 4.10 -0.57
N THR A 166 -10.49 4.64 -1.48
CA THR A 166 -10.96 5.52 -2.55
C THR A 166 -11.99 4.83 -3.44
N GLY A 167 -13.11 5.53 -3.69
CA GLY A 167 -14.23 5.07 -4.53
C GLY A 167 -15.19 4.13 -3.82
N LEU A 168 -15.09 4.01 -2.50
CA LEU A 168 -16.03 3.28 -1.65
C LEU A 168 -16.93 4.25 -0.87
N ASP A 169 -18.11 3.79 -0.50
CA ASP A 169 -18.93 4.49 0.48
C ASP A 169 -18.28 4.44 1.89
N PRO A 170 -18.65 5.33 2.82
CA PRO A 170 -18.00 5.42 4.13
C PRO A 170 -18.05 4.13 4.95
N VAL A 171 -19.14 3.35 4.85
CA VAL A 171 -19.29 2.10 5.61
C VAL A 171 -18.33 1.05 5.08
N THR A 172 -18.34 0.82 3.76
CA THR A 172 -17.44 -0.12 3.10
C THR A 172 -15.97 0.31 3.27
N GLY A 173 -15.66 1.62 3.20
CA GLY A 173 -14.32 2.16 3.43
C GLY A 173 -13.81 1.84 4.84
N ARG A 174 -14.67 2.01 5.85
CA ARG A 174 -14.36 1.63 7.24
C ARG A 174 -14.10 0.13 7.38
N GLU A 175 -14.94 -0.73 6.81
CA GLU A 175 -14.75 -2.18 6.84
C GLU A 175 -13.42 -2.62 6.20
N ILE A 176 -13.00 -1.98 5.09
CA ILE A 176 -11.70 -2.22 4.46
C ILE A 176 -10.56 -1.79 5.38
N SER A 177 -10.68 -0.64 6.04
CA SER A 177 -9.67 -0.13 6.97
C SER A 177 -9.52 -1.05 8.19
N GLU A 178 -10.63 -1.51 8.79
CA GLU A 178 -10.64 -2.46 9.90
C GLU A 178 -10.03 -3.81 9.50
N LEU A 179 -10.33 -4.30 8.29
CA LEU A 179 -9.72 -5.50 7.73
C LEU A 179 -8.20 -5.34 7.55
N ILE A 180 -7.74 -4.24 6.98
CA ILE A 180 -6.31 -3.92 6.85
C ILE A 180 -5.64 -3.92 8.22
N HIS A 181 -6.22 -3.21 9.20
CA HIS A 181 -5.68 -3.14 10.56
C HIS A 181 -5.57 -4.53 11.21
N SER A 182 -6.64 -5.33 11.14
CA SER A 182 -6.66 -6.70 11.66
C SER A 182 -5.54 -7.57 11.07
N LEU A 183 -5.39 -7.54 9.74
CA LEU A 183 -4.37 -8.33 9.04
C LEU A 183 -2.93 -7.85 9.35
N GLN A 184 -2.73 -6.54 9.55
CA GLN A 184 -1.45 -5.98 9.98
C GLN A 184 -1.06 -6.47 11.38
N GLN A 185 -2.00 -6.47 12.32
CA GLN A 185 -1.77 -6.97 13.68
C GLN A 185 -1.43 -8.46 13.68
N GLN A 186 -2.14 -9.26 12.88
CA GLN A 186 -1.92 -10.71 12.80
C GLN A 186 -0.53 -11.08 12.23
N HIS A 187 -0.06 -10.34 11.25
CA HIS A 187 1.17 -10.68 10.50
C HIS A 187 2.38 -9.81 10.84
N ALA A 188 2.25 -8.84 11.74
CA ALA A 188 3.30 -7.89 12.13
C ALA A 188 4.06 -7.28 10.94
N MET A 189 3.34 -6.98 9.85
CA MET A 189 3.90 -6.45 8.60
C MET A 189 4.36 -5.00 8.78
N THR A 190 5.44 -4.61 8.10
CA THR A 190 5.80 -3.21 7.93
C THR A 190 4.96 -2.62 6.79
N SER A 191 4.23 -1.54 7.06
CA SER A 191 3.26 -1.03 6.07
C SER A 191 3.42 0.45 5.79
N ILE A 192 3.19 0.82 4.53
CA ILE A 192 3.00 2.22 4.12
C ILE A 192 1.66 2.30 3.37
N ALA A 193 0.77 3.14 3.85
CA ALA A 193 -0.46 3.48 3.15
C ALA A 193 -0.41 4.93 2.70
N VAL A 194 -0.80 5.22 1.47
CA VAL A 194 -1.03 6.59 1.02
C VAL A 194 -2.52 6.80 0.85
N THR A 195 -3.04 7.89 1.39
CA THR A 195 -4.47 8.23 1.28
C THR A 195 -4.71 9.72 1.53
N HIS A 196 -5.89 10.18 1.17
CA HIS A 196 -6.42 11.47 1.61
C HIS A 196 -7.54 11.30 2.66
N ASP A 197 -7.87 10.06 3.04
CA ASP A 197 -8.94 9.69 3.94
C ASP A 197 -8.41 9.61 5.39
N ILE A 198 -8.80 10.60 6.21
CA ILE A 198 -8.41 10.66 7.63
C ILE A 198 -9.09 9.54 8.43
N ALA A 199 -10.34 9.17 8.10
CA ALA A 199 -11.01 8.08 8.80
C ALA A 199 -10.27 6.74 8.62
N CYS A 200 -9.76 6.49 7.40
CA CYS A 200 -8.88 5.36 7.16
C CYS A 200 -7.59 5.46 8.00
N ALA A 201 -6.94 6.63 8.00
CA ALA A 201 -5.72 6.85 8.78
C ALA A 201 -5.92 6.64 10.28
N GLN A 202 -7.07 7.06 10.84
CA GLN A 202 -7.43 6.86 12.25
C GLN A 202 -7.47 5.37 12.66
N ILE A 203 -7.82 4.50 11.72
CA ILE A 203 -7.95 3.06 11.99
C ILE A 203 -6.62 2.33 11.83
N ILE A 204 -5.83 2.67 10.78
CA ILE A 204 -4.68 1.84 10.41
C ILE A 204 -3.32 2.42 10.82
N ALA A 205 -3.22 3.70 11.17
CA ALA A 205 -1.93 4.36 11.36
C ALA A 205 -1.35 4.17 12.76
N ASP A 206 -0.10 3.72 12.85
CA ASP A 206 0.73 3.92 14.06
C ASP A 206 1.36 5.32 14.05
N ARG A 207 1.75 5.81 12.87
CA ARG A 207 2.29 7.16 12.63
C ARG A 207 1.76 7.69 11.31
N VAL A 208 1.73 9.00 11.20
CA VAL A 208 1.35 9.70 9.98
C VAL A 208 2.46 10.63 9.50
N ALA A 209 2.54 10.81 8.19
CA ALA A 209 3.29 11.87 7.55
C ALA A 209 2.38 12.63 6.60
N MET A 210 2.57 13.94 6.44
CA MET A 210 1.84 14.74 5.47
C MET A 210 2.75 15.11 4.30
N LEU A 211 2.36 14.68 3.11
CA LEU A 211 3.02 15.04 1.86
C LEU A 211 2.28 16.21 1.21
N ASN A 212 2.95 17.36 1.09
CA ASN A 212 2.42 18.54 0.43
C ASN A 212 3.42 19.03 -0.62
N LYS A 213 2.95 19.20 -1.86
CA LYS A 213 3.76 19.70 -3.00
C LYS A 213 5.14 19.02 -3.09
N GLY A 214 5.19 17.71 -2.86
CA GLY A 214 6.39 16.90 -3.01
C GLY A 214 7.35 16.90 -1.81
N VAL A 215 7.00 17.51 -0.68
CA VAL A 215 7.80 17.50 0.55
C VAL A 215 6.99 16.95 1.72
N ILE A 216 7.65 16.30 2.68
CA ILE A 216 7.02 15.96 3.96
C ILE A 216 7.04 17.21 4.83
N CYS A 217 5.85 17.75 5.13
CA CYS A 217 5.70 18.95 5.97
C CYS A 217 5.30 18.62 7.43
N PHE A 218 4.92 17.36 7.69
CA PHE A 218 4.61 16.87 9.04
C PHE A 218 4.94 15.39 9.15
N GLU A 219 5.42 14.97 10.32
CA GLU A 219 5.54 13.56 10.70
C GLU A 219 5.30 13.43 12.22
N GLY A 220 4.38 12.54 12.62
CA GLY A 220 4.06 12.36 14.04
C GLY A 220 2.91 11.40 14.29
N ALA A 221 2.30 11.50 15.47
CA ALA A 221 1.02 10.88 15.77
C ALA A 221 -0.11 11.63 15.05
N LEU A 222 -1.17 10.92 14.65
CA LEU A 222 -2.29 11.55 13.91
C LEU A 222 -2.92 12.71 14.71
N GLY A 223 -3.18 12.53 16.01
CA GLY A 223 -3.76 13.58 16.86
C GLY A 223 -2.86 14.82 17.03
N ALA A 224 -1.56 14.72 16.75
CA ALA A 224 -0.66 15.89 16.80
C ALA A 224 -0.82 16.81 15.58
N MET A 225 -1.52 16.38 14.53
CA MET A 225 -1.78 17.23 13.34
C MET A 225 -2.65 18.45 13.68
N GLU A 226 -3.57 18.35 14.63
CA GLU A 226 -4.42 19.47 15.09
C GLU A 226 -3.57 20.62 15.66
N HIS A 227 -2.43 20.31 16.22
CA HIS A 227 -1.53 21.24 16.89
C HIS A 227 -0.24 21.52 16.09
N ALA A 228 -0.19 21.08 14.83
CA ALA A 228 0.97 21.31 13.99
C ALA A 228 1.16 22.80 13.73
N ASP A 229 2.42 23.26 13.58
CA ASP A 229 2.70 24.67 13.25
C ASP A 229 2.29 25.02 11.81
N ASP A 230 2.30 24.03 10.91
CA ASP A 230 1.96 24.19 9.50
C ASP A 230 0.41 24.34 9.32
N GLU A 231 0.01 25.48 8.79
CA GLU A 231 -1.40 25.82 8.58
C GLU A 231 -2.10 24.87 7.60
N PHE A 232 -1.41 24.36 6.58
CA PHE A 232 -1.95 23.37 5.66
C PHE A 232 -2.28 22.05 6.37
N VAL A 233 -1.43 21.62 7.30
CA VAL A 233 -1.65 20.40 8.09
C VAL A 233 -2.90 20.55 8.96
N LYS A 234 -3.06 21.69 9.65
CA LYS A 234 -4.26 21.98 10.46
C LYS A 234 -5.53 21.97 9.61
N GLN A 235 -5.52 22.71 8.50
CA GLN A 235 -6.67 22.78 7.61
C GLN A 235 -7.05 21.43 7.03
N PHE A 236 -6.06 20.63 6.64
CA PHE A 236 -6.29 19.27 6.13
C PHE A 236 -7.00 18.38 7.16
N PHE A 237 -6.60 18.48 8.43
CA PHE A 237 -7.21 17.69 9.51
C PHE A 237 -8.64 18.14 9.83
N VAL A 238 -8.92 19.43 9.78
CA VAL A 238 -10.25 19.98 10.11
C VAL A 238 -11.27 19.78 8.99
N THR A 239 -10.83 19.72 7.72
CA THR A 239 -11.72 19.66 6.54
C THR A 239 -11.97 18.25 6.02
N ALA A 240 -11.31 17.24 6.56
CA ALA A 240 -11.43 15.86 6.18
C ALA A 240 -12.20 15.05 7.22
#